data_7005d12ad6321aef35fe1936b283936a
#
_entry.id   7005d12ad6321aef35fe1936b283936a
#
_cell.length_a   1.000
_cell.length_b   1.000
_cell.length_c   1.000
_cell.angle_alpha   90.00
_cell.angle_beta   90.00
_cell.angle_gamma   90.00
#
_symmetry.space_group_name_H-M   'P 1'
#
loop_
_entity.id
_entity.type
_entity.pdbx_description
1 polymer ?
#
loop_
_entity_poly.entity_id
_entity_poly.type
_entity_poly.pdbx_seq_one_letter_code
_entity_poly.pdbx_strand_id
1 'polypeptide(L)'
;MIKKLPYLVLALIVSCRQNPKSESNESLVFVEEIQPHSSRIAFGSCNNAYAPNELWDDVLLAQPEAWIWGGDIVYADSDNFETIEKHYRRQLENVEYRKLTESSKILATWDDHDYGMNDGGVTFSAKDKSQEAFLNFLKVEQSDSRRDQEGVYYSEQIQTEGHTVEVILLDTRYFRSDLTKGTEGRRYDPNYDEAATMLGDIQWIWLSHRLTTSTADLILLVSSIQFLSSEHGYEKWQNLPHERERLISLLNPVDQPVMVLSGDRHISEWSVLKTDDKEIIDFTSSGLTHSYENFSGEPNALREGNVVSVPSYGLLDIDWKKGVVTGRMIGNGNAVLQEHSFKF
;
A
#
# COMPACT_ATOMS: atom_id res chain seq x y z
N MET A 1 90.87 -8.43 20.93
CA MET A 1 89.58 -8.99 21.45
C MET A 1 88.80 -7.83 22.00
N ILE A 2 87.81 -7.38 21.25
CA ILE A 2 86.97 -6.21 21.55
C ILE A 2 85.61 -6.71 22.04
N LYS A 3 85.31 -6.45 23.32
CA LYS A 3 84.03 -6.75 23.94
C LYS A 3 83.02 -5.65 23.58
N LYS A 4 81.88 -6.00 22.94
CA LYS A 4 80.80 -5.12 22.69
C LYS A 4 79.87 -5.01 23.91
N LEU A 5 79.53 -3.80 24.30
CA LEU A 5 78.55 -3.43 25.35
C LEU A 5 77.22 -3.29 24.74
N PRO A 6 76.09 -3.79 25.34
CA PRO A 6 74.78 -3.57 24.80
C PRO A 6 74.20 -2.24 25.30
N TYR A 7 73.56 -1.52 24.38
CA TYR A 7 72.74 -0.32 24.65
C TYR A 7 71.38 -0.68 25.28
N LEU A 8 71.14 -0.06 26.43
CA LEU A 8 69.81 -0.13 27.10
C LEU A 8 68.94 0.96 26.51
N VAL A 9 67.83 0.55 25.83
CA VAL A 9 66.82 1.46 25.34
C VAL A 9 65.74 1.58 26.39
N LEU A 10 65.55 2.78 26.95
CA LEU A 10 64.54 3.11 27.92
C LEU A 10 63.22 3.46 27.14
N ALA A 11 62.25 2.61 27.19
CA ALA A 11 60.96 2.88 26.61
C ALA A 11 60.08 3.66 27.60
N LEU A 12 59.78 4.92 27.26
CA LEU A 12 58.78 5.74 27.95
C LEU A 12 57.37 5.27 27.55
N ILE A 13 56.64 4.69 28.50
CA ILE A 13 55.24 4.37 28.34
C ILE A 13 54.41 5.63 28.60
N VAL A 14 53.92 6.26 27.53
CA VAL A 14 52.88 7.30 27.62
C VAL A 14 51.52 6.60 27.68
N SER A 15 50.91 6.61 28.85
CA SER A 15 49.55 6.14 29.05
C SER A 15 48.54 7.17 28.53
N CYS A 16 48.03 6.98 27.31
CA CYS A 16 46.84 7.69 26.84
C CYS A 16 45.58 7.03 27.41
N ARG A 17 44.94 7.73 28.34
CA ARG A 17 43.54 7.41 28.70
C ARG A 17 42.65 7.62 27.48
N GLN A 18 42.14 6.55 26.88
CA GLN A 18 41.06 6.60 25.90
C GLN A 18 39.71 6.74 26.65
N ASN A 19 39.01 7.83 26.38
CA ASN A 19 37.58 7.93 26.70
C ASN A 19 36.80 6.91 25.86
N PRO A 20 35.78 6.24 26.42
CA PRO A 20 34.91 5.39 25.63
C PRO A 20 34.09 6.29 24.67
N LYS A 21 34.36 6.18 23.38
CA LYS A 21 33.48 6.70 22.36
C LYS A 21 32.15 5.90 22.43
N SER A 22 31.02 6.61 22.49
CA SER A 22 29.71 6.05 22.29
C SER A 22 29.69 5.34 20.94
N GLU A 23 29.51 4.04 20.95
CA GLU A 23 29.16 3.28 19.74
C GLU A 23 27.80 3.77 19.27
N SER A 24 27.81 4.58 18.21
CA SER A 24 26.62 4.77 17.41
C SER A 24 26.30 3.44 16.75
N ASN A 25 25.16 2.85 17.07
CA ASN A 25 24.58 1.77 16.31
C ASN A 25 24.23 2.31 14.92
N GLU A 26 25.18 2.31 14.01
CA GLU A 26 24.89 2.36 12.59
C GLU A 26 24.29 1.00 12.22
N SER A 27 22.97 0.94 12.13
CA SER A 27 22.29 -0.16 11.48
C SER A 27 22.79 -0.20 10.03
N LEU A 28 23.53 -1.24 9.69
CA LEU A 28 23.93 -1.52 8.31
C LEU A 28 22.64 -1.75 7.50
N VAL A 29 22.27 -0.76 6.71
CA VAL A 29 21.23 -0.90 5.69
C VAL A 29 21.84 -1.78 4.61
N PHE A 30 21.43 -3.05 4.54
CA PHE A 30 21.79 -3.93 3.44
C PHE A 30 21.00 -3.48 2.21
N VAL A 31 21.68 -2.88 1.25
CA VAL A 31 21.16 -2.73 -0.11
C VAL A 31 21.30 -4.09 -0.78
N GLU A 32 20.26 -4.90 -0.74
CA GLU A 32 20.23 -6.17 -1.44
C GLU A 32 20.06 -5.90 -2.94
N GLU A 33 20.97 -6.44 -3.75
CA GLU A 33 20.87 -6.39 -5.21
C GLU A 33 19.61 -7.15 -5.63
N ILE A 34 18.57 -6.43 -6.09
CA ILE A 34 17.28 -7.00 -6.48
C ILE A 34 17.51 -7.94 -7.65
N GLN A 35 17.32 -9.26 -7.44
CA GLN A 35 17.60 -10.29 -8.43
C GLN A 35 16.66 -10.20 -9.65
N PRO A 36 17.16 -10.36 -10.90
CA PRO A 36 16.41 -10.04 -12.13
C PRO A 36 15.37 -11.07 -12.60
N HIS A 37 14.92 -12.03 -11.79
CA HIS A 37 14.07 -13.15 -12.22
C HIS A 37 12.88 -13.47 -11.30
N SER A 38 12.28 -12.48 -10.67
CA SER A 38 11.01 -12.66 -9.94
C SER A 38 9.93 -11.77 -10.54
N SER A 39 8.71 -12.27 -10.61
CA SER A 39 7.56 -11.44 -10.94
C SER A 39 7.40 -10.34 -9.89
N ARG A 40 7.36 -9.09 -10.32
CA ARG A 40 7.30 -7.95 -9.40
C ARG A 40 6.07 -7.11 -9.62
N ILE A 41 5.39 -6.80 -8.54
CA ILE A 41 4.26 -5.87 -8.51
C ILE A 41 4.56 -4.83 -7.43
N ALA A 42 4.50 -3.56 -7.79
CA ALA A 42 4.68 -2.46 -6.84
C ALA A 42 3.36 -1.73 -6.62
N PHE A 43 3.18 -1.16 -5.42
CA PHE A 43 1.99 -0.41 -5.07
C PHE A 43 2.26 0.68 -4.05
N GLY A 44 1.35 1.66 -3.98
CA GLY A 44 1.43 2.73 -3.01
C GLY A 44 0.24 3.67 -3.09
N SER A 45 0.14 4.56 -2.12
CA SER A 45 -0.91 5.57 -1.98
C SER A 45 -0.40 6.84 -1.31
N CYS A 46 -1.25 7.83 -1.12
CA CYS A 46 -0.97 9.11 -0.47
C CYS A 46 0.16 9.88 -1.17
N ASN A 47 -0.11 10.22 -2.43
CA ASN A 47 0.81 10.93 -3.31
C ASN A 47 0.33 12.35 -3.61
N ASN A 48 1.00 13.34 -3.06
CA ASN A 48 0.78 14.73 -3.44
C ASN A 48 1.56 15.05 -4.74
N ALA A 49 0.85 15.16 -5.85
CA ALA A 49 1.44 15.42 -7.17
C ALA A 49 2.22 16.74 -7.28
N TYR A 50 2.09 17.65 -6.30
CA TYR A 50 2.83 18.92 -6.23
C TYR A 50 4.09 18.82 -5.36
N ALA A 51 4.25 17.76 -4.57
CA ALA A 51 5.45 17.51 -3.79
C ALA A 51 6.49 16.71 -4.60
N PRO A 52 7.79 16.86 -4.32
CA PRO A 52 8.80 15.96 -4.83
C PRO A 52 8.50 14.52 -4.37
N ASN A 53 8.69 13.56 -5.24
CA ASN A 53 8.60 12.14 -4.91
C ASN A 53 9.85 11.43 -5.44
N GLU A 54 10.84 11.24 -4.56
CA GLU A 54 12.12 10.61 -4.89
C GLU A 54 11.98 9.09 -5.09
N LEU A 55 10.90 8.48 -4.58
CA LEU A 55 10.67 7.04 -4.70
C LEU A 55 10.40 6.57 -6.14
N TRP A 56 10.02 7.48 -7.07
CA TRP A 56 9.80 7.09 -8.46
C TRP A 56 11.04 6.51 -9.14
N ASP A 57 12.24 7.03 -8.82
CA ASP A 57 13.48 6.46 -9.34
C ASP A 57 13.72 5.05 -8.79
N ASP A 58 13.41 4.81 -7.52
CA ASP A 58 13.51 3.49 -6.89
C ASP A 58 12.49 2.49 -7.47
N VAL A 59 11.25 2.95 -7.70
CA VAL A 59 10.21 2.14 -8.37
C VAL A 59 10.64 1.75 -9.79
N LEU A 60 11.22 2.70 -10.55
CA LEU A 60 11.73 2.43 -11.90
C LEU A 60 12.89 1.41 -11.88
N LEU A 61 13.78 1.50 -10.89
CA LEU A 61 14.87 0.54 -10.70
C LEU A 61 14.37 -0.86 -10.33
N ALA A 62 13.27 -0.96 -9.58
CA ALA A 62 12.64 -2.23 -9.26
C ALA A 62 12.03 -2.92 -10.48
N GLN A 63 11.75 -2.19 -11.57
CA GLN A 63 11.16 -2.68 -12.82
C GLN A 63 9.90 -3.54 -12.60
N PRO A 64 8.86 -3.05 -11.91
CA PRO A 64 7.67 -3.84 -11.68
C PRO A 64 6.88 -4.05 -12.97
N GLU A 65 6.28 -5.22 -13.13
CA GLU A 65 5.37 -5.52 -14.25
C GLU A 65 4.07 -4.71 -14.16
N ALA A 66 3.66 -4.38 -12.93
CA ALA A 66 2.54 -3.50 -12.67
C ALA A 66 2.83 -2.57 -11.48
N TRP A 67 2.28 -1.36 -11.58
CA TRP A 67 2.11 -0.41 -10.50
C TRP A 67 0.62 -0.33 -10.13
N ILE A 68 0.32 -0.50 -8.85
CA ILE A 68 -1.04 -0.43 -8.33
C ILE A 68 -1.18 0.81 -7.43
N TRP A 69 -2.09 1.70 -7.80
CA TRP A 69 -2.51 2.77 -6.94
C TRP A 69 -3.56 2.28 -5.94
N GLY A 70 -3.25 2.41 -4.66
CA GLY A 70 -4.15 2.09 -3.54
C GLY A 70 -4.99 3.29 -3.09
N GLY A 71 -5.28 4.24 -3.97
CA GLY A 71 -5.99 5.47 -3.66
C GLY A 71 -5.06 6.65 -3.36
N ASP A 72 -5.63 7.85 -3.16
CA ASP A 72 -4.90 9.09 -2.90
C ASP A 72 -3.78 9.35 -3.93
N ILE A 73 -4.11 9.14 -5.20
CA ILE A 73 -3.22 9.41 -6.33
C ILE A 73 -2.92 10.90 -6.37
N VAL A 74 -3.93 11.71 -6.03
CA VAL A 74 -3.88 13.17 -5.97
C VAL A 74 -4.75 13.68 -4.81
N TYR A 75 -4.44 14.87 -4.31
CA TYR A 75 -5.18 15.57 -3.27
C TYR A 75 -5.98 16.70 -3.90
N ALA A 76 -7.11 16.37 -4.51
CA ALA A 76 -7.96 17.34 -5.19
C ALA A 76 -8.94 18.02 -4.24
N ASP A 77 -9.54 17.27 -3.29
CA ASP A 77 -10.47 17.76 -2.25
C ASP A 77 -11.51 18.75 -2.81
N SER A 78 -12.15 18.41 -3.91
CA SER A 78 -12.99 19.32 -4.67
C SER A 78 -14.19 18.59 -5.29
N ASP A 79 -15.33 19.31 -5.39
CA ASP A 79 -16.51 18.92 -6.15
C ASP A 79 -16.51 19.46 -7.60
N ASN A 80 -15.43 20.17 -7.97
CA ASN A 80 -15.27 20.76 -9.28
C ASN A 80 -14.45 19.87 -10.20
N PHE A 81 -15.05 19.45 -11.31
CA PHE A 81 -14.42 18.53 -12.28
C PHE A 81 -13.08 19.03 -12.82
N GLU A 82 -13.00 20.31 -13.22
CA GLU A 82 -11.76 20.87 -13.79
C GLU A 82 -10.62 20.90 -12.75
N THR A 83 -10.96 21.06 -11.47
CA THR A 83 -9.99 21.03 -10.37
C THR A 83 -9.46 19.62 -10.21
N ILE A 84 -10.33 18.60 -10.16
CA ILE A 84 -9.92 17.18 -10.05
C ILE A 84 -9.05 16.77 -11.23
N GLU A 85 -9.50 17.07 -12.48
CA GLU A 85 -8.70 16.80 -13.68
C GLU A 85 -7.34 17.49 -13.68
N LYS A 86 -7.27 18.74 -13.17
CA LYS A 86 -6.00 19.48 -13.07
C LYS A 86 -5.00 18.75 -12.17
N HIS A 87 -5.45 18.18 -11.04
CA HIS A 87 -4.60 17.41 -10.14
C HIS A 87 -4.12 16.11 -10.80
N TYR A 88 -4.99 15.39 -11.48
CA TYR A 88 -4.59 14.20 -12.25
C TYR A 88 -3.62 14.53 -13.39
N ARG A 89 -3.85 15.63 -14.13
CA ARG A 89 -2.89 16.09 -15.15
C ARG A 89 -1.52 16.38 -14.54
N ARG A 90 -1.49 16.99 -13.35
CA ARG A 90 -0.22 17.26 -12.66
C ARG A 90 0.55 15.97 -12.36
N GLN A 91 -0.12 14.89 -11.97
CA GLN A 91 0.50 13.59 -11.79
C GLN A 91 1.04 13.04 -13.13
N LEU A 92 0.28 13.16 -14.20
CA LEU A 92 0.71 12.73 -15.54
C LEU A 92 1.88 13.57 -16.12
N GLU A 93 2.12 14.78 -15.62
CA GLU A 93 3.27 15.62 -16.00
C GLU A 93 4.57 15.22 -15.30
N ASN A 94 4.53 14.40 -14.22
CA ASN A 94 5.72 13.89 -13.57
C ASN A 94 6.50 12.99 -14.54
N VAL A 95 7.78 13.29 -14.74
CA VAL A 95 8.62 12.66 -15.78
C VAL A 95 8.89 11.19 -15.44
N GLU A 96 9.18 10.89 -14.17
CA GLU A 96 9.51 9.56 -13.69
C GLU A 96 8.25 8.68 -13.72
N TYR A 97 7.11 9.22 -13.29
CA TYR A 97 5.82 8.51 -13.38
C TYR A 97 5.44 8.19 -14.83
N ARG A 98 5.69 9.10 -15.78
CA ARG A 98 5.47 8.81 -17.20
C ARG A 98 6.32 7.64 -17.71
N LYS A 99 7.59 7.58 -17.32
CA LYS A 99 8.45 6.43 -17.65
C LYS A 99 7.87 5.14 -17.09
N LEU A 100 7.34 5.17 -15.86
CA LEU A 100 6.68 4.03 -15.26
C LEU A 100 5.43 3.60 -16.05
N THR A 101 4.62 4.56 -16.54
CA THR A 101 3.45 4.23 -17.38
C THR A 101 3.81 3.64 -18.75
N GLU A 102 5.05 3.80 -19.20
CA GLU A 102 5.55 3.21 -20.45
C GLU A 102 6.13 1.79 -20.28
N SER A 103 6.56 1.44 -19.06
CA SER A 103 7.22 0.17 -18.74
C SER A 103 6.39 -0.80 -17.90
N SER A 104 5.37 -0.30 -17.20
CA SER A 104 4.56 -1.08 -16.28
C SER A 104 3.08 -0.90 -16.56
N LYS A 105 2.29 -1.94 -16.29
CA LYS A 105 0.83 -1.85 -16.31
C LYS A 105 0.36 -1.02 -15.13
N ILE A 106 -0.45 0.02 -15.37
CA ILE A 106 -0.99 0.88 -14.31
C ILE A 106 -2.39 0.41 -13.96
N LEU A 107 -2.60 0.04 -12.71
CA LEU A 107 -3.89 -0.29 -12.12
C LEU A 107 -4.18 0.67 -10.97
N ALA A 108 -5.45 0.97 -10.72
CA ALA A 108 -5.78 1.96 -9.71
C ALA A 108 -7.17 1.78 -9.12
N THR A 109 -7.31 2.06 -7.84
CA THR A 109 -8.54 2.54 -7.23
C THR A 109 -8.33 3.96 -6.71
N TRP A 110 -9.38 4.65 -6.37
CA TRP A 110 -9.32 5.94 -5.69
C TRP A 110 -9.43 5.80 -4.18
N ASP A 111 -9.14 6.91 -3.46
CA ASP A 111 -9.53 7.08 -2.08
C ASP A 111 -10.20 8.44 -1.89
N ASP A 112 -10.31 8.99 -0.70
CA ASP A 112 -11.15 10.13 -0.37
C ASP A 112 -10.66 11.45 -0.99
N HIS A 113 -9.36 11.67 -1.09
CA HIS A 113 -8.79 12.89 -1.65
C HIS A 113 -8.95 13.00 -3.17
N ASP A 114 -8.81 11.91 -3.91
CA ASP A 114 -9.07 11.88 -5.34
C ASP A 114 -10.57 11.64 -5.66
N TYR A 115 -11.33 11.03 -4.74
CA TYR A 115 -12.80 11.05 -4.78
C TYR A 115 -13.36 12.47 -4.65
N GLY A 116 -12.68 13.35 -3.89
CA GLY A 116 -12.89 14.78 -3.83
C GLY A 116 -13.45 15.31 -2.52
N MET A 117 -13.59 14.46 -1.51
CA MET A 117 -14.06 14.84 -0.18
C MET A 117 -13.40 13.97 0.88
N ASN A 118 -12.59 14.58 1.75
CA ASN A 118 -11.93 13.89 2.85
C ASN A 118 -12.92 13.03 3.67
N ASP A 119 -12.61 11.75 3.83
CA ASP A 119 -13.46 10.69 4.40
C ASP A 119 -14.87 10.64 3.74
N GLY A 120 -15.00 11.05 2.46
CA GLY A 120 -16.25 11.09 1.72
C GLY A 120 -16.80 9.70 1.39
N GLY A 121 -18.12 9.60 1.26
CA GLY A 121 -18.84 8.39 0.92
C GLY A 121 -20.08 8.68 0.04
N VAL A 122 -21.11 7.88 0.18
CA VAL A 122 -22.31 7.89 -0.67
C VAL A 122 -23.00 9.26 -0.80
N THR A 123 -22.89 10.11 0.21
CA THR A 123 -23.52 11.44 0.23
C THR A 123 -22.75 12.51 -0.55
N PHE A 124 -21.53 12.23 -1.02
CA PHE A 124 -20.77 13.17 -1.84
C PHE A 124 -21.44 13.38 -3.20
N SER A 125 -21.94 14.56 -3.45
CA SER A 125 -22.80 14.88 -4.60
C SER A 125 -22.06 14.94 -5.94
N ALA A 126 -20.73 15.08 -5.93
CA ALA A 126 -19.93 15.17 -7.15
C ALA A 126 -19.25 13.85 -7.55
N LYS A 127 -19.58 12.73 -6.91
CA LYS A 127 -18.95 11.42 -7.13
C LYS A 127 -18.90 10.96 -8.59
N ASP A 128 -19.94 11.25 -9.38
CA ASP A 128 -19.97 10.86 -10.79
C ASP A 128 -18.94 11.66 -11.62
N LYS A 129 -18.73 12.94 -11.27
CA LYS A 129 -17.69 13.79 -11.91
C LYS A 129 -16.30 13.30 -11.53
N SER A 130 -16.11 12.90 -10.27
CA SER A 130 -14.87 12.34 -9.80
C SER A 130 -14.55 11.02 -10.51
N GLN A 131 -15.55 10.17 -10.72
CA GLN A 131 -15.42 8.94 -11.50
C GLN A 131 -15.02 9.22 -12.94
N GLU A 132 -15.64 10.19 -13.59
CA GLU A 132 -15.26 10.58 -14.96
C GLU A 132 -13.82 11.05 -15.04
N ALA A 133 -13.37 11.92 -14.12
CA ALA A 133 -11.99 12.43 -14.07
C ALA A 133 -10.97 11.29 -13.80
N PHE A 134 -11.30 10.37 -12.89
CA PHE A 134 -10.48 9.20 -12.58
C PHE A 134 -10.33 8.26 -13.79
N LEU A 135 -11.42 7.96 -14.48
CA LEU A 135 -11.38 7.11 -15.68
C LEU A 135 -10.63 7.79 -16.84
N ASN A 136 -10.70 9.12 -16.94
CA ASN A 136 -9.90 9.90 -17.88
C ASN A 136 -8.40 9.83 -17.54
N PHE A 137 -8.03 9.93 -16.27
CA PHE A 137 -6.65 9.76 -15.80
C PHE A 137 -6.08 8.39 -16.20
N LEU A 138 -6.85 7.33 -16.02
CA LEU A 138 -6.47 5.97 -16.41
C LEU A 138 -6.55 5.72 -17.92
N LYS A 139 -6.95 6.72 -18.71
CA LYS A 139 -7.13 6.61 -20.18
C LYS A 139 -8.09 5.47 -20.57
N VAL A 140 -9.11 5.24 -19.74
CA VAL A 140 -10.16 4.25 -20.03
C VAL A 140 -10.90 4.68 -21.29
N GLU A 141 -11.04 3.77 -22.25
CA GLU A 141 -11.72 4.04 -23.51
C GLU A 141 -13.18 4.44 -23.31
N GLN A 142 -13.73 5.28 -24.21
CA GLN A 142 -15.12 5.76 -24.09
C GLN A 142 -16.16 4.63 -24.20
N SER A 143 -15.82 3.51 -24.84
CA SER A 143 -16.67 2.33 -25.01
C SER A 143 -16.51 1.29 -23.89
N ASP A 144 -15.65 1.53 -22.91
CA ASP A 144 -15.40 0.60 -21.80
C ASP A 144 -16.59 0.61 -20.82
N SER A 145 -17.05 -0.56 -20.42
CA SER A 145 -18.20 -0.73 -19.53
C SER A 145 -18.04 -0.08 -18.15
N ARG A 146 -16.80 0.19 -17.72
CA ARG A 146 -16.53 0.93 -16.47
C ARG A 146 -17.07 2.37 -16.50
N ARG A 147 -17.36 2.92 -17.69
CA ARG A 147 -17.97 4.24 -17.82
C ARG A 147 -19.49 4.26 -17.62
N ASP A 148 -20.10 3.07 -17.75
CA ASP A 148 -21.55 2.89 -17.61
C ASP A 148 -21.96 2.32 -16.23
N GLN A 149 -20.98 1.93 -15.40
CA GLN A 149 -21.22 1.44 -14.04
C GLN A 149 -21.12 2.57 -13.01
N GLU A 150 -21.79 2.39 -11.87
CA GLU A 150 -21.55 3.19 -10.67
C GLU A 150 -20.30 2.71 -9.92
N GLY A 151 -19.38 3.65 -9.61
CA GLY A 151 -18.12 3.37 -8.95
C GLY A 151 -17.01 2.87 -9.87
N VAL A 152 -15.79 2.75 -9.32
CA VAL A 152 -14.56 2.48 -10.09
C VAL A 152 -14.01 1.08 -9.92
N TYR A 153 -14.74 0.18 -9.25
CA TYR A 153 -14.28 -1.20 -9.01
C TYR A 153 -14.18 -2.00 -10.32
N TYR A 154 -13.12 -2.79 -10.42
CA TYR A 154 -12.90 -3.70 -11.55
C TYR A 154 -11.85 -4.76 -11.18
N SER A 155 -11.62 -5.73 -12.06
CA SER A 155 -10.51 -6.65 -11.93
C SER A 155 -9.71 -6.74 -13.22
N GLU A 156 -8.44 -7.04 -13.10
CA GLU A 156 -7.51 -7.17 -14.21
C GLU A 156 -6.54 -8.33 -13.96
N GLN A 157 -6.18 -9.05 -15.02
CA GLN A 157 -5.20 -10.13 -14.92
C GLN A 157 -3.83 -9.67 -15.42
N ILE A 158 -2.79 -10.06 -14.69
CA ILE A 158 -1.40 -9.89 -15.05
C ILE A 158 -0.84 -11.29 -15.32
N GLN A 159 -0.35 -11.48 -16.56
CA GLN A 159 0.33 -12.72 -16.93
C GLN A 159 1.84 -12.53 -16.68
N THR A 160 2.42 -13.38 -15.85
CA THR A 160 3.82 -13.27 -15.46
C THR A 160 4.43 -14.65 -15.26
N GLU A 161 5.57 -14.94 -15.92
CA GLU A 161 6.31 -16.21 -15.85
C GLU A 161 5.43 -17.48 -16.08
N GLY A 162 4.33 -17.35 -16.84
CA GLY A 162 3.39 -18.43 -17.12
C GLY A 162 2.31 -18.63 -16.06
N HIS A 163 2.24 -17.76 -15.08
CA HIS A 163 1.25 -17.69 -14.03
C HIS A 163 0.34 -16.48 -14.18
N THR A 164 -0.78 -16.49 -13.49
CA THR A 164 -1.79 -15.42 -13.52
C THR A 164 -1.95 -14.81 -12.13
N VAL A 165 -1.70 -13.50 -12.02
CA VAL A 165 -2.11 -12.71 -10.86
C VAL A 165 -3.39 -11.97 -11.22
N GLU A 166 -4.46 -12.16 -10.46
CA GLU A 166 -5.67 -11.37 -10.56
C GLU A 166 -5.63 -10.22 -9.55
N VAL A 167 -5.70 -9.00 -10.05
CA VAL A 167 -5.82 -7.80 -9.22
C VAL A 167 -7.28 -7.38 -9.21
N ILE A 168 -7.92 -7.45 -8.06
CA ILE A 168 -9.30 -7.04 -7.82
C ILE A 168 -9.26 -5.70 -7.08
N LEU A 169 -9.74 -4.64 -7.71
CA LEU A 169 -9.73 -3.29 -7.15
C LEU A 169 -11.13 -2.93 -6.66
N LEU A 170 -11.23 -2.66 -5.38
CA LEU A 170 -12.47 -2.25 -4.73
C LEU A 170 -12.66 -0.74 -4.80
N ASP A 171 -13.90 -0.32 -4.81
CA ASP A 171 -14.32 1.05 -4.56
C ASP A 171 -14.90 1.13 -3.14
N THR A 172 -14.17 1.72 -2.22
CA THR A 172 -14.58 1.89 -0.82
C THR A 172 -15.19 3.26 -0.54
N ARG A 173 -15.58 4.01 -1.60
CA ARG A 173 -16.10 5.39 -1.50
C ARG A 173 -17.51 5.55 -2.07
N TYR A 174 -17.73 5.17 -3.31
CA TYR A 174 -18.95 5.49 -4.05
C TYR A 174 -20.24 5.05 -3.36
N PHE A 175 -20.24 3.86 -2.74
CA PHE A 175 -21.38 3.26 -2.07
C PHE A 175 -21.33 3.36 -0.55
N ARG A 176 -20.14 3.69 0.01
CA ARG A 176 -19.91 3.63 1.44
C ARG A 176 -20.85 4.55 2.20
N SER A 177 -21.59 3.98 3.16
CA SER A 177 -22.42 4.73 4.09
C SER A 177 -21.59 5.70 4.91
N ASP A 178 -22.20 6.83 5.29
CA ASP A 178 -21.49 7.86 6.07
C ASP A 178 -20.94 7.30 7.39
N LEU A 179 -19.77 7.80 7.78
CA LEU A 179 -19.09 7.40 9.00
C LEU A 179 -19.79 7.98 10.25
N THR A 180 -19.81 7.19 11.30
CA THR A 180 -20.31 7.64 12.60
C THR A 180 -19.24 8.48 13.30
N LYS A 181 -19.57 9.72 13.65
CA LYS A 181 -18.66 10.61 14.36
C LYS A 181 -18.19 9.95 15.67
N GLY A 182 -16.89 9.98 15.88
CA GLY A 182 -16.24 9.36 17.04
C GLY A 182 -16.46 10.13 18.35
N THR A 183 -16.24 9.39 19.43
CA THR A 183 -16.25 9.83 20.81
C THR A 183 -14.87 9.58 21.44
N GLU A 184 -14.63 10.10 22.63
CA GLU A 184 -13.43 9.82 23.43
C GLU A 184 -12.08 9.98 22.70
N GLY A 185 -11.99 10.98 21.79
CA GLY A 185 -10.77 11.28 21.04
C GLY A 185 -10.59 10.45 19.76
N ARG A 186 -11.52 9.57 19.44
CA ARG A 186 -11.59 8.88 18.15
C ARG A 186 -12.18 9.80 17.10
N ARG A 187 -11.71 9.74 15.86
CA ARG A 187 -12.34 10.47 14.74
C ARG A 187 -13.67 9.81 14.37
N TYR A 188 -13.70 8.46 14.34
CA TYR A 188 -14.88 7.67 14.03
C TYR A 188 -15.06 6.52 15.00
N ASP A 189 -16.33 6.26 15.33
CA ASP A 189 -16.77 5.08 16.06
C ASP A 189 -17.41 4.07 15.09
N PRO A 190 -17.45 2.78 15.45
CA PRO A 190 -18.13 1.77 14.65
C PRO A 190 -19.62 2.06 14.49
N ASN A 191 -20.14 1.86 13.28
CA ASN A 191 -21.56 1.86 12.97
C ASN A 191 -22.07 0.42 12.95
N TYR A 192 -23.03 0.09 13.80
CA TYR A 192 -23.63 -1.25 13.92
C TYR A 192 -24.97 -1.36 13.21
N ASP A 193 -25.36 -0.35 12.43
CA ASP A 193 -26.54 -0.44 11.56
C ASP A 193 -26.26 -1.41 10.42
N GLU A 194 -26.94 -2.56 10.41
CA GLU A 194 -26.78 -3.59 9.38
C GLU A 194 -27.21 -3.12 7.97
N ALA A 195 -27.93 -2.00 7.87
CA ALA A 195 -28.26 -1.39 6.59
C ALA A 195 -27.12 -0.53 6.03
N ALA A 196 -26.14 -0.18 6.84
CA ALA A 196 -24.95 0.54 6.38
C ALA A 196 -24.05 -0.39 5.57
N THR A 197 -23.43 0.11 4.53
CA THR A 197 -22.58 -0.71 3.65
C THR A 197 -21.25 -0.05 3.31
N MET A 198 -20.24 -0.86 3.04
CA MET A 198 -18.95 -0.43 2.50
C MET A 198 -18.97 -0.40 0.98
N LEU A 199 -19.46 -1.47 0.36
CA LEU A 199 -19.35 -1.68 -1.08
C LEU A 199 -20.66 -1.55 -1.84
N GLY A 200 -21.81 -1.50 -1.13
CA GLY A 200 -23.13 -1.62 -1.77
C GLY A 200 -23.40 -3.01 -2.33
N ASP A 201 -24.66 -3.36 -2.54
CA ASP A 201 -25.04 -4.71 -2.95
C ASP A 201 -24.45 -5.11 -4.29
N ILE A 202 -24.41 -4.20 -5.25
CA ILE A 202 -23.96 -4.50 -6.61
C ILE A 202 -22.47 -4.87 -6.64
N GLN A 203 -21.63 -4.15 -5.92
CA GLN A 203 -20.21 -4.46 -5.84
C GLN A 203 -19.96 -5.74 -5.01
N TRP A 204 -20.73 -5.99 -3.94
CA TRP A 204 -20.65 -7.23 -3.17
C TRP A 204 -20.99 -8.47 -4.02
N ILE A 205 -22.02 -8.39 -4.84
CA ILE A 205 -22.39 -9.48 -5.76
C ILE A 205 -21.26 -9.72 -6.76
N TRP A 206 -20.72 -8.66 -7.34
CA TRP A 206 -19.62 -8.72 -8.27
C TRP A 206 -18.36 -9.32 -7.62
N LEU A 207 -17.96 -8.83 -6.43
CA LEU A 207 -16.79 -9.33 -5.71
C LEU A 207 -16.92 -10.83 -5.38
N SER A 208 -18.08 -11.23 -4.86
CA SER A 208 -18.35 -12.65 -4.58
C SER A 208 -18.20 -13.51 -5.83
N HIS A 209 -18.75 -13.06 -6.95
CA HIS A 209 -18.60 -13.77 -8.22
C HIS A 209 -17.13 -13.83 -8.67
N ARG A 210 -16.38 -12.72 -8.57
CA ARG A 210 -14.95 -12.71 -8.95
C ARG A 210 -14.13 -13.70 -8.12
N LEU A 211 -14.26 -13.67 -6.80
CA LEU A 211 -13.53 -14.56 -5.90
C LEU A 211 -13.87 -16.04 -6.08
N THR A 212 -15.17 -16.35 -6.36
CA THR A 212 -15.60 -17.76 -6.53
C THR A 212 -15.31 -18.33 -7.91
N THR A 213 -15.08 -17.49 -8.93
CA THR A 213 -14.85 -17.94 -10.32
C THR A 213 -13.41 -17.71 -10.76
N SER A 214 -12.57 -17.08 -9.96
CA SER A 214 -11.17 -16.85 -10.28
C SER A 214 -10.43 -18.18 -10.45
N THR A 215 -9.57 -18.22 -11.47
CA THR A 215 -8.62 -19.32 -11.72
C THR A 215 -7.18 -18.83 -11.65
N ALA A 216 -6.97 -17.67 -11.05
CA ALA A 216 -5.65 -17.08 -10.87
C ALA A 216 -4.80 -17.90 -9.89
N ASP A 217 -3.48 -17.84 -10.05
CA ASP A 217 -2.53 -18.47 -9.13
C ASP A 217 -2.35 -17.65 -7.84
N LEU A 218 -2.61 -16.33 -7.93
CA LEU A 218 -2.58 -15.38 -6.80
C LEU A 218 -3.63 -14.30 -7.02
N ILE A 219 -4.33 -13.90 -5.96
CA ILE A 219 -5.27 -12.78 -5.96
C ILE A 219 -4.71 -11.63 -5.10
N LEU A 220 -4.62 -10.44 -5.66
CA LEU A 220 -4.36 -9.20 -4.94
C LEU A 220 -5.66 -8.40 -4.86
N LEU A 221 -6.21 -8.29 -3.66
CA LEU A 221 -7.42 -7.52 -3.39
C LEU A 221 -7.04 -6.13 -2.91
N VAL A 222 -7.28 -5.11 -3.72
CA VAL A 222 -6.91 -3.73 -3.41
C VAL A 222 -8.07 -3.02 -2.72
N SER A 223 -7.83 -2.56 -1.50
CA SER A 223 -8.73 -1.72 -0.72
C SER A 223 -8.02 -0.40 -0.44
N SER A 224 -8.66 0.74 -0.69
CA SER A 224 -7.99 2.02 -0.45
C SER A 224 -7.75 2.29 1.04
N ILE A 225 -8.59 1.75 1.93
CA ILE A 225 -8.49 1.86 3.40
C ILE A 225 -8.11 0.54 4.06
N GLN A 226 -7.55 0.60 5.27
CA GLN A 226 -7.13 -0.60 6.02
C GLN A 226 -8.29 -1.55 6.31
N PHE A 227 -8.05 -2.83 6.03
CA PHE A 227 -9.03 -3.90 6.20
C PHE A 227 -8.93 -4.59 7.57
N LEU A 228 -7.73 -5.06 7.94
CA LEU A 228 -7.57 -5.87 9.15
C LEU A 228 -7.36 -5.04 10.41
N SER A 229 -6.65 -3.92 10.33
CA SER A 229 -6.44 -3.03 11.48
C SER A 229 -7.77 -2.49 11.98
N SER A 230 -8.08 -2.71 13.28
CA SER A 230 -9.43 -2.46 13.81
C SER A 230 -9.48 -1.50 15.00
N GLU A 231 -8.35 -1.16 15.61
CA GLU A 231 -8.34 -0.52 16.93
C GLU A 231 -8.09 1.00 16.90
N HIS A 232 -7.43 1.54 15.86
CA HIS A 232 -7.20 2.99 15.75
C HIS A 232 -8.50 3.79 15.57
N GLY A 233 -8.46 5.09 15.80
CA GLY A 233 -9.64 5.96 15.79
C GLY A 233 -10.02 6.56 14.43
N TYR A 234 -9.31 6.26 13.37
CA TYR A 234 -9.50 6.81 12.02
C TYR A 234 -10.36 5.90 11.14
N GLU A 235 -10.52 6.25 9.86
CA GLU A 235 -11.27 5.45 8.89
C GLU A 235 -10.63 4.08 8.67
N LYS A 236 -11.45 3.07 8.48
CA LYS A 236 -11.09 1.66 8.23
C LYS A 236 -12.34 0.82 8.04
N TRP A 237 -12.19 -0.43 7.60
CA TRP A 237 -13.32 -1.36 7.48
C TRP A 237 -14.05 -1.61 8.80
N GLN A 238 -13.36 -1.56 9.94
CA GLN A 238 -13.97 -1.74 11.26
C GLN A 238 -14.98 -0.62 11.62
N ASN A 239 -15.06 0.47 10.86
CA ASN A 239 -16.16 1.43 11.02
C ASN A 239 -17.52 0.85 10.62
N LEU A 240 -17.54 -0.23 9.84
CA LEU A 240 -18.71 -1.05 9.51
C LEU A 240 -18.39 -2.52 9.85
N PRO A 241 -18.50 -2.93 11.13
CA PRO A 241 -18.00 -4.23 11.59
C PRO A 241 -18.60 -5.43 10.86
N HIS A 242 -19.91 -5.40 10.55
CA HIS A 242 -20.59 -6.47 9.80
C HIS A 242 -20.06 -6.60 8.36
N GLU A 243 -19.69 -5.50 7.71
CA GLU A 243 -19.11 -5.51 6.37
C GLU A 243 -17.68 -6.06 6.36
N ARG A 244 -16.89 -5.71 7.40
CA ARG A 244 -15.57 -6.30 7.61
C ARG A 244 -15.64 -7.82 7.82
N GLU A 245 -16.54 -8.28 8.70
CA GLU A 245 -16.76 -9.71 8.94
C GLU A 245 -17.30 -10.42 7.69
N ARG A 246 -18.12 -9.76 6.89
CA ARG A 246 -18.61 -10.27 5.60
C ARG A 246 -17.43 -10.52 4.65
N LEU A 247 -16.48 -9.59 4.55
CA LEU A 247 -15.30 -9.77 3.70
C LEU A 247 -14.39 -10.89 4.21
N ILE A 248 -14.14 -10.98 5.53
CA ILE A 248 -13.39 -12.11 6.14
C ILE A 248 -14.05 -13.43 5.78
N SER A 249 -15.38 -13.52 5.95
CA SER A 249 -16.17 -14.72 5.64
C SER A 249 -16.12 -15.09 4.16
N LEU A 250 -16.05 -14.09 3.28
CA LEU A 250 -15.96 -14.31 1.83
C LEU A 250 -14.56 -14.76 1.40
N LEU A 251 -13.50 -14.25 2.03
CA LEU A 251 -12.10 -14.60 1.71
C LEU A 251 -11.69 -15.95 2.25
N ASN A 252 -12.24 -16.37 3.40
CA ASN A 252 -11.82 -17.60 4.08
C ASN A 252 -11.95 -18.87 3.22
N PRO A 253 -13.05 -19.12 2.50
CA PRO A 253 -13.22 -20.31 1.67
C PRO A 253 -12.56 -20.25 0.28
N VAL A 254 -11.91 -19.14 -0.10
CA VAL A 254 -11.25 -19.01 -1.40
C VAL A 254 -10.00 -19.90 -1.42
N ASP A 255 -9.90 -20.82 -2.35
CA ASP A 255 -8.76 -21.77 -2.43
C ASP A 255 -7.45 -21.08 -2.82
N GLN A 256 -7.53 -20.04 -3.65
CA GLN A 256 -6.35 -19.26 -4.08
C GLN A 256 -5.75 -18.48 -2.91
N PRO A 257 -4.44 -18.27 -2.91
CA PRO A 257 -3.81 -17.31 -2.02
C PRO A 257 -4.34 -15.90 -2.30
N VAL A 258 -4.78 -15.21 -1.25
CA VAL A 258 -5.29 -13.83 -1.34
C VAL A 258 -4.48 -12.94 -0.42
N MET A 259 -3.99 -11.82 -0.96
CA MET A 259 -3.38 -10.73 -0.18
C MET A 259 -4.18 -9.45 -0.40
N VAL A 260 -4.53 -8.78 0.69
CA VAL A 260 -5.14 -7.45 0.65
C VAL A 260 -4.03 -6.39 0.60
N LEU A 261 -4.19 -5.41 -0.26
CA LEU A 261 -3.32 -4.23 -0.35
C LEU A 261 -4.14 -3.00 0.06
N SER A 262 -3.64 -2.20 1.00
CA SER A 262 -4.37 -1.05 1.53
C SER A 262 -3.54 0.23 1.61
N GLY A 263 -4.19 1.37 1.83
CA GLY A 263 -3.64 2.72 1.83
C GLY A 263 -4.13 3.61 2.98
N ASP A 264 -4.42 4.88 2.72
CA ASP A 264 -5.04 5.92 3.57
C ASP A 264 -4.19 6.43 4.75
N ARG A 265 -3.54 5.57 5.52
CA ARG A 265 -3.07 5.83 6.88
C ARG A 265 -1.73 6.60 6.99
N HIS A 266 -1.10 6.94 5.90
CA HIS A 266 0.23 7.59 5.85
C HIS A 266 1.31 6.82 6.63
N ILE A 267 1.15 5.50 6.73
CA ILE A 267 2.12 4.55 7.27
C ILE A 267 2.17 3.31 6.40
N SER A 268 3.18 2.48 6.58
CA SER A 268 3.18 1.12 6.04
C SER A 268 3.28 0.11 7.17
N GLU A 269 2.44 -0.93 7.12
CA GLU A 269 2.42 -2.00 8.11
C GLU A 269 1.87 -3.30 7.55
N TRP A 270 2.16 -4.40 8.22
CA TRP A 270 1.56 -5.71 8.00
C TRP A 270 0.54 -6.00 9.07
N SER A 271 -0.62 -6.48 8.67
CA SER A 271 -1.60 -7.07 9.56
C SER A 271 -1.93 -8.49 9.08
N VAL A 272 -1.93 -9.46 9.99
CA VAL A 272 -2.16 -10.88 9.68
C VAL A 272 -3.23 -11.43 10.59
N LEU A 273 -4.33 -11.90 10.00
CA LEU A 273 -5.38 -12.62 10.68
C LEU A 273 -5.23 -14.11 10.41
N LYS A 274 -4.96 -14.89 11.47
CA LYS A 274 -4.89 -16.36 11.38
C LYS A 274 -6.29 -16.93 11.58
N THR A 275 -6.77 -17.65 10.58
CA THR A 275 -7.99 -18.45 10.67
C THR A 275 -7.63 -19.91 10.86
N ASP A 276 -8.63 -20.79 11.01
CA ASP A 276 -8.36 -22.22 11.13
C ASP A 276 -7.75 -22.84 9.87
N ASP A 277 -8.03 -22.24 8.70
CA ASP A 277 -7.67 -22.79 7.39
C ASP A 277 -6.48 -22.08 6.73
N LYS A 278 -6.32 -20.76 6.98
CA LYS A 278 -5.28 -19.95 6.34
C LYS A 278 -4.98 -18.63 7.08
N GLU A 279 -4.01 -17.91 6.56
CA GLU A 279 -3.73 -16.52 6.94
C GLU A 279 -4.37 -15.55 5.94
N ILE A 280 -5.07 -14.54 6.44
CA ILE A 280 -5.50 -13.38 5.65
C ILE A 280 -4.53 -12.24 5.95
N ILE A 281 -3.97 -11.65 4.92
CA ILE A 281 -2.90 -10.68 5.01
C ILE A 281 -3.40 -9.34 4.49
N ASP A 282 -3.15 -8.27 5.22
CA ASP A 282 -3.37 -6.89 4.80
C ASP A 282 -2.02 -6.16 4.82
N PHE A 283 -1.52 -5.82 3.64
CA PHE A 283 -0.32 -5.04 3.46
C PHE A 283 -0.70 -3.58 3.16
N THR A 284 -0.57 -2.73 4.16
CA THR A 284 -0.72 -1.28 4.02
C THR A 284 0.57 -0.67 3.49
N SER A 285 0.49 0.13 2.41
CA SER A 285 1.58 0.97 1.91
C SER A 285 1.04 2.34 1.53
N SER A 286 1.23 3.30 2.44
CA SER A 286 0.56 4.59 2.42
C SER A 286 1.49 5.70 2.88
N GLY A 287 2.08 6.44 1.95
CA GLY A 287 3.02 7.51 2.28
C GLY A 287 4.08 7.75 1.23
N LEU A 288 3.67 7.84 -0.06
CA LEU A 288 4.62 8.06 -1.16
C LEU A 288 5.32 9.42 -1.06
N THR A 289 4.60 10.48 -0.70
CA THR A 289 5.18 11.83 -0.63
C THR A 289 5.14 12.42 0.76
N HIS A 290 4.31 11.88 1.63
CA HIS A 290 4.19 12.31 3.02
C HIS A 290 3.67 11.16 3.87
N SER A 291 4.40 10.84 4.89
CA SER A 291 4.08 9.83 5.87
C SER A 291 3.80 10.47 7.23
N TYR A 292 3.16 9.71 8.10
CA TYR A 292 2.88 10.17 9.48
C TYR A 292 4.14 10.01 10.35
N GLU A 293 5.14 10.88 10.11
CA GLU A 293 6.45 10.84 10.78
C GLU A 293 6.38 10.90 12.31
N ASN A 294 5.33 11.53 12.85
CA ASN A 294 5.08 11.61 14.30
C ASN A 294 4.28 10.42 14.84
N PHE A 295 4.25 9.29 14.12
CA PHE A 295 3.56 8.10 14.58
C PHE A 295 4.08 7.68 15.97
N SER A 296 3.19 7.74 16.95
CA SER A 296 3.53 7.47 18.37
C SER A 296 3.08 6.09 18.86
N GLY A 297 2.54 5.29 17.95
CA GLY A 297 1.97 3.99 18.25
C GLY A 297 0.45 4.04 18.32
N GLU A 298 -0.19 3.29 17.44
CA GLU A 298 -1.62 2.99 17.47
C GLU A 298 -1.78 1.49 17.70
N PRO A 299 -2.77 1.07 18.50
CA PRO A 299 -2.99 -0.34 18.73
C PRO A 299 -3.43 -1.03 17.45
N ASN A 300 -2.84 -2.19 17.18
CA ASN A 300 -3.24 -3.12 16.14
C ASN A 300 -2.80 -4.52 16.57
N ALA A 301 -3.72 -5.29 17.14
CA ALA A 301 -3.45 -6.63 17.67
C ALA A 301 -3.02 -7.63 16.57
N LEU A 302 -3.29 -7.32 15.32
CA LEU A 302 -2.93 -8.16 14.16
C LEU A 302 -1.63 -7.71 13.48
N ARG A 303 -0.95 -6.69 14.02
CA ARG A 303 0.30 -6.20 13.43
C ARG A 303 1.41 -7.24 13.53
N GLU A 304 2.07 -7.48 12.39
CA GLU A 304 3.32 -8.23 12.30
C GLU A 304 4.48 -7.26 12.02
N GLY A 305 5.53 -7.33 12.81
CA GLY A 305 6.69 -6.44 12.69
C GLY A 305 6.45 -5.03 13.23
N ASN A 306 7.06 -4.03 12.59
CA ASN A 306 7.02 -2.63 12.99
C ASN A 306 6.23 -1.79 11.99
N VAL A 307 5.76 -0.63 12.43
CA VAL A 307 5.23 0.39 11.53
C VAL A 307 6.37 1.13 10.87
N VAL A 308 6.29 1.31 9.55
CA VAL A 308 7.13 2.23 8.78
C VAL A 308 6.37 3.53 8.61
N SER A 309 6.92 4.62 9.14
CA SER A 309 6.33 5.96 9.14
C SER A 309 7.22 7.01 8.46
N VAL A 310 7.94 6.55 7.44
CA VAL A 310 8.73 7.39 6.52
C VAL A 310 8.26 7.13 5.09
N PRO A 311 8.56 8.02 4.13
CA PRO A 311 8.17 7.80 2.73
C PRO A 311 8.63 6.43 2.23
N SER A 312 7.67 5.68 1.67
CA SER A 312 7.91 4.30 1.22
C SER A 312 6.84 3.84 0.23
N TYR A 313 7.17 2.79 -0.52
CA TYR A 313 6.22 2.06 -1.35
C TYR A 313 6.29 0.56 -1.05
N GLY A 314 5.24 -0.16 -1.40
CA GLY A 314 5.17 -1.61 -1.29
C GLY A 314 5.68 -2.29 -2.56
N LEU A 315 6.53 -3.30 -2.41
CA LEU A 315 7.02 -4.14 -3.49
C LEU A 315 6.74 -5.61 -3.17
N LEU A 316 6.09 -6.31 -4.08
CA LEU A 316 5.86 -7.75 -4.03
C LEU A 316 6.81 -8.44 -5.01
N ASP A 317 7.69 -9.30 -4.49
CA ASP A 317 8.49 -10.25 -5.26
C ASP A 317 7.84 -11.63 -5.15
N ILE A 318 7.45 -12.22 -6.29
CA ILE A 318 6.74 -13.50 -6.33
C ILE A 318 7.69 -14.57 -6.88
N ASP A 319 8.04 -15.52 -6.03
CA ASP A 319 8.83 -16.71 -6.43
C ASP A 319 7.87 -17.89 -6.65
N TRP A 320 7.41 -18.04 -7.89
CA TRP A 320 6.48 -19.08 -8.28
C TRP A 320 7.01 -20.49 -8.04
N LYS A 321 8.33 -20.70 -8.14
CA LYS A 321 8.95 -22.03 -7.94
C LYS A 321 8.92 -22.46 -6.49
N LYS A 322 9.02 -21.49 -5.57
CA LYS A 322 8.96 -21.76 -4.12
C LYS A 322 7.57 -21.63 -3.54
N GLY A 323 6.62 -21.05 -4.29
CA GLY A 323 5.30 -20.69 -3.79
C GLY A 323 5.39 -19.66 -2.66
N VAL A 324 6.14 -18.57 -2.88
CA VAL A 324 6.39 -17.52 -1.87
C VAL A 324 6.21 -16.15 -2.49
N VAL A 325 5.43 -15.30 -1.81
CA VAL A 325 5.42 -13.85 -2.02
C VAL A 325 6.25 -13.21 -0.92
N THR A 326 7.26 -12.45 -1.29
CA THR A 326 7.99 -11.57 -0.37
C THR A 326 7.56 -10.13 -0.60
N GLY A 327 6.86 -9.57 0.38
CA GLY A 327 6.48 -8.16 0.38
C GLY A 327 7.52 -7.34 1.11
N ARG A 328 7.88 -6.20 0.52
CA ARG A 328 8.86 -5.26 1.08
C ARG A 328 8.28 -3.86 1.17
N MET A 329 8.61 -3.16 2.22
CA MET A 329 8.45 -1.71 2.35
C MET A 329 9.77 -1.07 1.93
N ILE A 330 9.77 -0.37 0.80
CA ILE A 330 10.97 0.21 0.21
C ILE A 330 10.95 1.73 0.42
N GLY A 331 11.97 2.24 1.08
CA GLY A 331 12.23 3.67 1.24
C GLY A 331 13.22 4.20 0.21
N ASN A 332 13.55 5.50 0.31
CA ASN A 332 14.48 6.19 -0.57
C ASN A 332 15.82 5.46 -0.70
N GLY A 333 16.37 5.42 -1.92
CA GLY A 333 17.63 4.76 -2.25
C GLY A 333 17.53 3.23 -2.23
N ASN A 334 16.35 2.66 -2.51
CA ASN A 334 16.05 1.23 -2.45
C ASN A 334 16.28 0.59 -1.06
N ALA A 335 16.16 1.37 0.00
CA ALA A 335 16.31 0.86 1.35
C ALA A 335 15.16 -0.08 1.70
N VAL A 336 15.45 -1.34 1.99
CA VAL A 336 14.46 -2.28 2.54
C VAL A 336 14.24 -1.92 4.01
N LEU A 337 13.11 -1.29 4.32
CA LEU A 337 12.75 -0.85 5.66
C LEU A 337 12.16 -1.99 6.50
N GLN A 338 11.38 -2.85 5.85
CA GLN A 338 10.83 -4.07 6.42
C GLN A 338 10.45 -5.03 5.31
N GLU A 339 10.57 -6.34 5.56
CA GLU A 339 10.06 -7.37 4.67
C GLU A 339 9.32 -8.45 5.43
N HIS A 340 8.39 -9.11 4.75
CA HIS A 340 7.67 -10.27 5.24
C HIS A 340 7.38 -11.24 4.09
N SER A 341 7.55 -12.54 4.32
CA SER A 341 7.35 -13.56 3.29
C SER A 341 6.19 -14.48 3.66
N PHE A 342 5.33 -14.74 2.68
CA PHE A 342 4.16 -15.59 2.78
C PHE A 342 4.29 -16.76 1.82
N LYS A 343 3.90 -17.94 2.26
CA LYS A 343 3.79 -19.13 1.40
C LYS A 343 2.37 -19.26 0.88
N PHE A 344 2.24 -19.77 -0.34
CA PHE A 344 0.97 -20.09 -0.99
C PHE A 344 1.04 -21.40 -1.76
#